data_a5d105a9e2199f512ae7b2562a2b1109
#
_entry.id   a5d105a9e2199f512ae7b2562a2b1109
#
_cell.length_a   1.000
_cell.length_b   1.000
_cell.length_c   1.000
_cell.angle_alpha   90.00
_cell.angle_beta   90.00
_cell.angle_gamma   90.00
#
_symmetry.space_group_name_H-M   'P 1'
#
loop_
_entity.id
_entity.type
_entity.pdbx_description
1 polymer ?
#
loop_
_entity_poly.entity_id
_entity_poly.type
_entity_poly.pdbx_seq_one_letter_code
_entity_poly.pdbx_strand_id
1 'polypeptide(L)'
;IYNKKKKEDYLKKIAYTDPLTGADSIDKFKINSNKLFVKNNPEEYALFYIDVDKFKYINDMFGYDMGNDTLIHISNTIASELKEDEIFARVSADHFVFLIKYKTDDDIKTRLNNIYNKVQILSNPKINYYKLILDCGIYKISKSDNDINTIMDRANTARKTIKGGHKNSFAFYDKEMHKKILKEKEIENSMVDALNNGEFIVYFQPKYSLSDYQIIGAEALVRWDNPQKGLIPPIEFIPVFERNGFIVNINFYVFEEVCKKIREWMDEGQKVVPISVNLSRMHFVNSNFIEKFKLIVDKYKIPTRLIELELTETAVLDNIEGLLDTMNNLKEKGFVISMDDFGTGYSSLNLLKELPVDILKLDRAFFTEKDESNNEKIVISNVIKMAKELKMKVISEGVETISQVEFLKQIGCDMVQGYLFSKPMPVKEFEKIAFKKE
;
A
#
# COMPACT_ATOMS: atom_id res chain seq x y z
N ILE A 1 8.28 7.31 61.27
CA ILE A 1 9.19 6.64 60.31
C ILE A 1 8.40 5.56 59.53
N TYR A 2 7.64 4.69 60.19
CA TYR A 2 6.88 3.59 59.53
C TYR A 2 5.85 4.06 58.49
N ASN A 3 5.08 5.13 58.80
CA ASN A 3 4.09 5.70 57.88
C ASN A 3 4.77 6.39 56.66
N LYS A 4 5.95 6.98 56.82
CA LYS A 4 6.70 7.62 55.73
C LYS A 4 7.20 6.57 54.74
N LYS A 5 7.73 5.45 55.25
CA LYS A 5 8.22 4.33 54.40
C LYS A 5 7.09 3.68 53.62
N LYS A 6 5.92 3.41 54.26
CA LYS A 6 4.74 2.88 53.57
C LYS A 6 4.23 3.80 52.45
N LYS A 7 4.25 5.14 52.71
CA LYS A 7 3.85 6.12 51.71
C LYS A 7 4.85 6.17 50.54
N GLU A 8 6.14 6.09 50.82
CA GLU A 8 7.18 6.01 49.78
C GLU A 8 7.07 4.72 48.95
N ASP A 9 6.84 3.57 49.57
CA ASP A 9 6.65 2.29 48.87
C ASP A 9 5.38 2.30 48.02
N TYR A 10 4.30 2.91 48.53
CA TYR A 10 3.05 3.09 47.79
C TYR A 10 3.24 4.01 46.56
N LEU A 11 3.92 5.13 46.73
CA LEU A 11 4.23 6.07 45.64
C LEU A 11 5.15 5.43 44.59
N LYS A 12 6.15 4.65 45.02
CA LYS A 12 7.01 3.87 44.12
C LYS A 12 6.19 2.82 43.33
N LYS A 13 5.26 2.13 43.97
CA LYS A 13 4.39 1.15 43.30
C LYS A 13 3.54 1.82 42.23
N ILE A 14 2.94 2.96 42.51
CA ILE A 14 2.13 3.69 41.51
C ILE A 14 3.00 4.24 40.37
N ALA A 15 4.19 4.73 40.66
CA ALA A 15 5.08 5.31 39.65
C ALA A 15 5.71 4.24 38.73
N TYR A 16 5.92 3.02 39.25
CA TYR A 16 6.74 2.03 38.57
C TYR A 16 5.99 0.76 38.13
N THR A 17 4.68 0.70 38.34
CA THR A 17 3.89 -0.48 37.97
C THR A 17 2.62 -0.05 37.23
N ASP A 18 2.30 -0.70 36.13
CA ASP A 18 1.04 -0.49 35.42
C ASP A 18 -0.12 -1.04 36.27
N PRO A 19 -1.15 -0.21 36.60
CA PRO A 19 -2.20 -0.59 37.53
C PRO A 19 -3.13 -1.69 37.03
N LEU A 20 -3.24 -1.88 35.72
CA LEU A 20 -4.09 -2.88 35.10
C LEU A 20 -3.40 -4.24 35.03
N THR A 21 -2.21 -4.28 34.48
CA THR A 21 -1.52 -5.52 34.13
C THR A 21 -0.52 -5.99 35.19
N GLY A 22 -0.11 -5.10 36.11
CA GLY A 22 0.96 -5.37 37.06
C GLY A 22 2.37 -5.39 36.45
N ALA A 23 2.50 -5.16 35.16
CA ALA A 23 3.79 -5.03 34.47
C ALA A 23 4.57 -3.82 34.97
N ASP A 24 5.87 -3.77 34.68
CA ASP A 24 6.64 -2.55 34.88
C ASP A 24 6.07 -1.39 34.05
N SER A 25 6.07 -0.17 34.63
CA SER A 25 5.82 1.04 33.86
C SER A 25 6.99 1.33 32.93
N ILE A 26 6.77 2.16 31.90
CA ILE A 26 7.83 2.56 30.98
C ILE A 26 9.00 3.22 31.67
N ASP A 27 8.75 4.00 32.73
CA ASP A 27 9.83 4.67 33.47
C ASP A 27 10.69 3.66 34.25
N LYS A 28 10.07 2.63 34.84
CA LYS A 28 10.81 1.56 35.48
C LYS A 28 11.59 0.73 34.47
N PHE A 29 11.01 0.45 33.31
CA PHE A 29 11.68 -0.25 32.22
C PHE A 29 12.96 0.50 31.78
N LYS A 30 12.90 1.81 31.59
CA LYS A 30 14.08 2.64 31.25
C LYS A 30 15.17 2.56 32.31
N ILE A 31 14.79 2.63 33.58
CA ILE A 31 15.75 2.50 34.69
C ILE A 31 16.39 1.12 34.71
N ASN A 32 15.59 0.10 34.56
CA ASN A 32 16.05 -1.31 34.56
C ASN A 32 16.91 -1.62 33.34
N SER A 33 16.57 -1.12 32.15
CA SER A 33 17.38 -1.25 30.93
C SER A 33 18.78 -0.66 31.11
N ASN A 34 18.88 0.53 31.68
CA ASN A 34 20.19 1.16 31.95
C ASN A 34 21.03 0.31 32.92
N LYS A 35 20.42 -0.21 33.98
CA LYS A 35 21.13 -1.13 34.91
C LYS A 35 21.57 -2.42 34.21
N LEU A 36 20.73 -2.96 33.33
CA LEU A 36 20.98 -4.17 32.58
C LEU A 36 22.19 -3.99 31.65
N PHE A 37 22.26 -2.87 30.95
CA PHE A 37 23.34 -2.55 30.01
C PHE A 37 24.68 -2.22 30.70
N VAL A 38 24.65 -1.78 31.97
CA VAL A 38 25.88 -1.63 32.78
C VAL A 38 26.42 -3.01 33.16
N LYS A 39 25.53 -4.00 33.40
CA LYS A 39 25.91 -5.33 33.90
C LYS A 39 26.24 -6.32 32.79
N ASN A 40 25.61 -6.16 31.63
CA ASN A 40 25.71 -7.07 30.50
C ASN A 40 26.10 -6.32 29.21
N ASN A 41 26.55 -7.05 28.20
CA ASN A 41 26.78 -6.48 26.87
C ASN A 41 25.45 -6.17 26.17
N PRO A 42 25.15 -4.90 25.81
CA PRO A 42 23.90 -4.54 25.14
C PRO A 42 23.69 -5.26 23.78
N GLU A 43 24.75 -5.59 23.06
CA GLU A 43 24.68 -6.28 21.75
C GLU A 43 24.10 -7.70 21.84
N GLU A 44 24.01 -8.26 23.06
CA GLU A 44 23.36 -9.56 23.28
C GLU A 44 21.83 -9.46 23.37
N TYR A 45 21.28 -8.24 23.28
CA TYR A 45 19.85 -7.99 23.45
C TYR A 45 19.19 -7.46 22.17
N ALA A 46 17.96 -7.90 21.98
CA ALA A 46 17.01 -7.27 21.05
C ALA A 46 15.84 -6.68 21.83
N LEU A 47 15.42 -5.50 21.41
CA LEU A 47 14.19 -4.86 21.90
C LEU A 47 13.04 -5.20 20.97
N PHE A 48 11.94 -5.64 21.57
CA PHE A 48 10.67 -5.93 20.94
C PHE A 48 9.66 -4.86 21.34
N TYR A 49 8.96 -4.34 20.35
CA TYR A 49 7.84 -3.42 20.54
C TYR A 49 6.59 -4.05 19.93
N ILE A 50 5.65 -4.47 20.78
CA ILE A 50 4.42 -5.15 20.37
C ILE A 50 3.22 -4.20 20.45
N ASP A 51 2.29 -4.37 19.51
CA ASP A 51 1.00 -3.73 19.39
C ASP A 51 -0.08 -4.80 19.09
N VAL A 52 -1.29 -4.60 19.59
CA VAL A 52 -2.42 -5.49 19.29
C VAL A 52 -3.20 -4.90 18.10
N ASP A 53 -3.17 -5.57 16.95
CA ASP A 53 -3.90 -5.10 15.78
C ASP A 53 -5.40 -4.99 16.08
N LYS A 54 -5.98 -3.84 15.73
CA LYS A 54 -7.41 -3.54 15.91
C LYS A 54 -7.92 -3.71 17.35
N PHE A 55 -7.11 -3.41 18.37
CA PHE A 55 -7.52 -3.53 19.78
C PHE A 55 -8.81 -2.76 20.10
N LYS A 56 -9.03 -1.60 19.47
CA LYS A 56 -10.27 -0.85 19.59
C LYS A 56 -11.50 -1.70 19.22
N TYR A 57 -11.38 -2.54 18.19
CA TYR A 57 -12.47 -3.42 17.76
C TYR A 57 -12.83 -4.46 18.84
N ILE A 58 -11.84 -4.94 19.63
CA ILE A 58 -12.08 -5.81 20.76
C ILE A 58 -12.94 -5.11 21.80
N ASN A 59 -12.61 -3.85 22.15
CA ASN A 59 -13.39 -3.05 23.08
C ASN A 59 -14.80 -2.76 22.56
N ASP A 60 -14.95 -2.43 21.28
CA ASP A 60 -16.23 -2.09 20.67
C ASP A 60 -17.15 -3.31 20.55
N MET A 61 -16.61 -4.51 20.27
CA MET A 61 -17.38 -5.74 20.10
C MET A 61 -17.67 -6.48 21.41
N PHE A 62 -16.70 -6.52 22.33
CA PHE A 62 -16.77 -7.38 23.52
C PHE A 62 -16.76 -6.60 24.85
N GLY A 63 -16.63 -5.27 24.79
CA GLY A 63 -16.60 -4.38 25.94
C GLY A 63 -15.20 -4.20 26.55
N TYR A 64 -15.06 -3.14 27.36
CA TYR A 64 -13.77 -2.75 27.97
C TYR A 64 -13.23 -3.79 28.97
N ASP A 65 -14.10 -4.51 29.68
CA ASP A 65 -13.66 -5.57 30.61
C ASP A 65 -12.92 -6.67 29.87
N MET A 66 -13.40 -7.04 28.69
CA MET A 66 -12.75 -8.03 27.84
C MET A 66 -11.44 -7.53 27.26
N GLY A 67 -11.38 -6.24 26.87
CA GLY A 67 -10.13 -5.61 26.46
C GLY A 67 -9.09 -5.63 27.60
N ASN A 68 -9.52 -5.33 28.82
CA ASN A 68 -8.67 -5.40 30.01
C ASN A 68 -8.14 -6.82 30.28
N ASP A 69 -9.01 -7.82 30.24
CA ASP A 69 -8.63 -9.24 30.38
C ASP A 69 -7.61 -9.66 29.31
N THR A 70 -7.81 -9.21 28.09
CA THR A 70 -6.89 -9.43 26.96
C THR A 70 -5.51 -8.86 27.24
N LEU A 71 -5.43 -7.62 27.72
CA LEU A 71 -4.17 -6.97 28.08
C LEU A 71 -3.44 -7.64 29.23
N ILE A 72 -4.20 -8.08 30.24
CA ILE A 72 -3.68 -8.86 31.38
C ILE A 72 -3.13 -10.20 30.90
N HIS A 73 -3.84 -10.88 29.99
CA HIS A 73 -3.39 -12.15 29.40
C HIS A 73 -2.09 -11.99 28.62
N ILE A 74 -2.01 -10.98 27.77
CA ILE A 74 -0.78 -10.67 26.99
C ILE A 74 0.39 -10.40 27.93
N SER A 75 0.16 -9.57 28.96
CA SER A 75 1.17 -9.23 29.96
C SER A 75 1.70 -10.47 30.68
N ASN A 76 0.80 -11.34 31.17
CA ASN A 76 1.16 -12.57 31.85
C ASN A 76 1.90 -13.55 30.92
N THR A 77 1.50 -13.62 29.67
CA THR A 77 2.16 -14.46 28.66
C THR A 77 3.59 -13.98 28.41
N ILE A 78 3.80 -12.68 28.19
CA ILE A 78 5.13 -12.12 28.02
C ILE A 78 5.97 -12.41 29.26
N ALA A 79 5.46 -12.13 30.47
CA ALA A 79 6.18 -12.37 31.73
C ALA A 79 6.62 -13.84 31.88
N SER A 80 5.77 -14.80 31.47
CA SER A 80 6.06 -16.24 31.58
C SER A 80 7.17 -16.70 30.61
N GLU A 81 7.46 -15.95 29.55
CA GLU A 81 8.46 -16.25 28.55
C GLU A 81 9.81 -15.60 28.83
N LEU A 82 9.87 -14.66 29.77
CA LEU A 82 11.13 -13.99 30.12
C LEU A 82 12.03 -14.87 30.98
N LYS A 83 13.32 -14.76 30.74
CA LYS A 83 14.38 -15.40 31.50
C LYS A 83 15.03 -14.41 32.46
N GLU A 84 15.97 -14.91 33.28
CA GLU A 84 16.82 -14.06 34.11
C GLU A 84 17.56 -13.02 33.23
N ASP A 85 17.67 -11.80 33.71
CA ASP A 85 18.21 -10.65 32.96
C ASP A 85 17.42 -10.23 31.71
N GLU A 86 16.14 -10.58 31.61
CA GLU A 86 15.21 -10.07 30.60
C GLU A 86 14.11 -9.24 31.30
N ILE A 87 13.65 -8.20 30.65
CA ILE A 87 12.69 -7.26 31.26
C ILE A 87 11.59 -6.88 30.28
N PHE A 88 10.41 -6.53 30.79
CA PHE A 88 9.31 -6.02 29.98
C PHE A 88 8.54 -4.93 30.71
N ALA A 89 7.78 -4.16 29.94
CA ALA A 89 6.86 -3.16 30.43
C ALA A 89 5.66 -2.98 29.50
N ARG A 90 4.59 -2.45 30.05
CA ARG A 90 3.51 -1.86 29.27
C ARG A 90 3.80 -0.39 29.04
N VAL A 91 3.78 0.05 27.76
CA VAL A 91 4.08 1.44 27.39
C VAL A 91 2.86 2.31 27.59
N SER A 92 1.76 1.94 26.95
CA SER A 92 0.45 2.62 27.02
C SER A 92 -0.58 1.79 26.22
N ALA A 93 -1.85 1.97 26.52
CA ALA A 93 -2.94 1.30 25.78
C ALA A 93 -2.66 -0.20 25.57
N ASP A 94 -2.44 -0.62 24.36
CA ASP A 94 -2.18 -1.99 23.90
C ASP A 94 -0.72 -2.24 23.50
N HIS A 95 0.18 -1.32 23.84
CA HIS A 95 1.60 -1.41 23.53
C HIS A 95 2.43 -2.00 24.67
N PHE A 96 3.29 -2.97 24.32
CA PHE A 96 4.25 -3.59 25.23
C PHE A 96 5.66 -3.55 24.66
N VAL A 97 6.65 -3.44 25.55
CA VAL A 97 8.08 -3.52 25.19
C VAL A 97 8.78 -4.53 26.06
N PHE A 98 9.73 -5.24 25.50
CA PHE A 98 10.57 -6.17 26.27
C PHE A 98 11.95 -6.32 25.63
N LEU A 99 12.94 -6.62 26.48
CA LEU A 99 14.33 -6.92 26.11
C LEU A 99 14.58 -8.40 26.32
N ILE A 100 15.02 -9.08 25.26
CA ILE A 100 15.35 -10.50 25.27
C ILE A 100 16.81 -10.69 24.85
N LYS A 101 17.53 -11.58 25.54
CA LYS A 101 18.84 -12.07 25.10
C LYS A 101 18.67 -13.02 23.91
N TYR A 102 19.52 -12.87 22.89
CA TYR A 102 19.51 -13.72 21.71
C TYR A 102 20.94 -14.07 21.28
N LYS A 103 21.07 -15.16 20.54
CA LYS A 103 22.32 -15.58 19.89
C LYS A 103 22.22 -15.51 18.38
N THR A 104 21.07 -15.85 17.83
CA THR A 104 20.79 -15.87 16.40
C THR A 104 19.43 -15.23 16.09
N ASP A 105 19.20 -14.87 14.84
CA ASP A 105 17.90 -14.35 14.39
C ASP A 105 16.80 -15.43 14.52
N ASP A 106 17.15 -16.70 14.45
CA ASP A 106 16.21 -17.81 14.64
C ASP A 106 15.79 -17.96 16.11
N ASP A 107 16.68 -17.64 17.06
CA ASP A 107 16.31 -17.58 18.49
C ASP A 107 15.21 -16.49 18.70
N ILE A 108 15.41 -15.31 18.07
CA ILE A 108 14.44 -14.20 18.12
C ILE A 108 13.08 -14.66 17.59
N LYS A 109 13.07 -15.26 16.38
CA LYS A 109 11.84 -15.73 15.74
C LYS A 109 11.15 -16.81 16.56
N THR A 110 11.90 -17.75 17.10
CA THR A 110 11.38 -18.86 17.92
C THR A 110 10.73 -18.34 19.19
N ARG A 111 11.39 -17.40 19.90
CA ARG A 111 10.86 -16.79 21.11
C ARG A 111 9.58 -16.01 20.83
N LEU A 112 9.56 -15.23 19.75
CA LEU A 112 8.38 -14.47 19.35
C LEU A 112 7.22 -15.39 18.97
N ASN A 113 7.47 -16.43 18.21
CA ASN A 113 6.44 -17.42 17.84
C ASN A 113 5.85 -18.12 19.07
N ASN A 114 6.66 -18.42 20.09
CA ASN A 114 6.17 -18.98 21.34
C ASN A 114 5.21 -18.02 22.05
N ILE A 115 5.55 -16.73 22.14
CA ILE A 115 4.68 -15.70 22.67
C ILE A 115 3.37 -15.64 21.88
N TYR A 116 3.45 -15.58 20.54
CA TYR A 116 2.29 -15.53 19.66
C TYR A 116 1.36 -16.73 19.85
N ASN A 117 1.91 -17.94 19.91
CA ASN A 117 1.12 -19.15 20.08
C ASN A 117 0.41 -19.18 21.45
N LYS A 118 1.10 -18.75 22.51
CA LYS A 118 0.52 -18.71 23.86
C LYS A 118 -0.54 -17.64 24.02
N VAL A 119 -0.37 -16.47 23.40
CA VAL A 119 -1.36 -15.39 23.42
C VAL A 119 -2.66 -15.83 22.74
N GLN A 120 -2.62 -16.71 21.74
CA GLN A 120 -3.84 -17.25 21.11
C GLN A 120 -4.68 -18.13 22.04
N ILE A 121 -4.11 -18.65 23.13
CA ILE A 121 -4.81 -19.52 24.08
C ILE A 121 -5.50 -18.65 25.14
N LEU A 122 -6.57 -17.96 24.72
CA LEU A 122 -7.42 -17.22 25.65
C LEU A 122 -8.35 -18.17 26.39
N SER A 123 -8.32 -18.11 27.72
CA SER A 123 -9.16 -18.94 28.59
C SER A 123 -10.64 -18.49 28.65
N ASN A 124 -11.04 -17.51 27.83
CA ASN A 124 -12.38 -16.94 27.88
C ASN A 124 -13.29 -17.48 26.75
N PRO A 125 -14.38 -18.22 27.08
CA PRO A 125 -15.27 -18.81 26.07
C PRO A 125 -15.91 -17.78 25.11
N LYS A 126 -16.04 -16.52 25.52
CA LYS A 126 -16.67 -15.46 24.70
C LYS A 126 -15.80 -15.02 23.53
N ILE A 127 -14.48 -15.28 23.56
CA ILE A 127 -13.54 -14.88 22.51
C ILE A 127 -12.87 -16.07 21.83
N ASN A 128 -13.24 -17.30 22.12
CA ASN A 128 -12.62 -18.50 21.53
C ASN A 128 -12.58 -18.51 19.99
N TYR A 129 -13.36 -17.65 19.33
CA TYR A 129 -13.39 -17.49 17.87
C TYR A 129 -12.62 -16.26 17.38
N TYR A 130 -12.14 -15.38 18.27
CA TYR A 130 -11.41 -14.19 17.88
C TYR A 130 -9.89 -14.44 17.95
N LYS A 131 -9.26 -14.36 16.81
CA LYS A 131 -7.80 -14.53 16.72
C LYS A 131 -7.11 -13.20 17.03
N LEU A 132 -6.39 -13.15 18.16
CA LEU A 132 -5.55 -11.98 18.47
C LEU A 132 -4.40 -11.90 17.48
N ILE A 133 -4.22 -10.73 16.88
CA ILE A 133 -3.10 -10.43 15.97
C ILE A 133 -2.18 -9.46 16.68
N LEU A 134 -0.90 -9.83 16.76
CA LEU A 134 0.15 -9.00 17.34
C LEU A 134 1.13 -8.59 16.24
N ASP A 135 1.40 -7.30 16.16
CA ASP A 135 2.44 -6.73 15.30
C ASP A 135 3.66 -6.35 16.14
N CYS A 136 4.82 -6.85 15.75
CA CYS A 136 6.04 -6.68 16.50
C CYS A 136 7.15 -6.02 15.69
N GLY A 137 7.66 -4.89 16.16
CA GLY A 137 8.92 -4.33 15.68
C GLY A 137 10.09 -4.79 16.54
N ILE A 138 11.19 -5.15 15.91
CA ILE A 138 12.38 -5.70 16.56
C ILE A 138 13.59 -4.85 16.22
N TYR A 139 14.32 -4.45 17.24
CA TYR A 139 15.59 -3.77 17.09
C TYR A 139 16.71 -4.54 17.78
N LYS A 140 17.71 -4.99 17.03
CA LYS A 140 18.96 -5.59 17.55
C LYS A 140 19.86 -4.46 18.01
N ILE A 141 20.17 -4.42 19.31
CA ILE A 141 20.92 -3.32 19.91
C ILE A 141 22.36 -3.35 19.41
N SER A 142 22.87 -2.20 19.02
CA SER A 142 24.26 -2.05 18.57
C SER A 142 25.11 -1.36 19.62
N LYS A 143 26.43 -1.53 19.52
CA LYS A 143 27.43 -0.94 20.46
C LYS A 143 27.37 0.59 20.51
N SER A 144 26.87 1.21 19.47
CA SER A 144 26.74 2.68 19.38
C SER A 144 25.49 3.23 20.05
N ASP A 145 24.60 2.38 20.55
CA ASP A 145 23.34 2.80 21.14
C ASP A 145 23.51 3.17 22.60
N ASN A 146 23.27 4.44 22.92
CA ASN A 146 23.48 4.98 24.26
C ASN A 146 22.17 5.40 24.96
N ASP A 147 21.02 5.31 24.27
CA ASP A 147 19.74 5.77 24.78
C ASP A 147 18.63 4.78 24.49
N ILE A 148 17.96 4.32 25.55
CA ILE A 148 16.85 3.38 25.47
C ILE A 148 15.64 3.96 24.72
N ASN A 149 15.42 5.28 24.72
CA ASN A 149 14.34 5.89 23.97
C ASN A 149 14.58 5.72 22.46
N THR A 150 15.80 5.98 22.01
CA THR A 150 16.20 5.75 20.61
C THR A 150 16.04 4.28 20.19
N ILE A 151 16.41 3.35 21.08
CA ILE A 151 16.27 1.90 20.85
C ILE A 151 14.78 1.53 20.70
N MET A 152 13.92 2.07 21.59
CA MET A 152 12.47 1.86 21.53
C MET A 152 11.85 2.48 20.26
N ASP A 153 12.27 3.68 19.88
CA ASP A 153 11.78 4.36 18.68
C ASP A 153 12.12 3.60 17.40
N ARG A 154 13.31 2.99 17.33
CA ARG A 154 13.70 2.14 16.20
C ARG A 154 12.83 0.88 16.11
N ALA A 155 12.61 0.18 17.22
CA ALA A 155 11.73 -0.98 17.22
C ALA A 155 10.29 -0.60 16.84
N ASN A 156 9.76 0.50 17.41
CA ASN A 156 8.45 1.01 17.04
C ASN A 156 8.36 1.44 15.56
N THR A 157 9.45 1.99 15.01
CA THR A 157 9.57 2.32 13.59
C THR A 157 9.42 1.06 12.72
N ALA A 158 10.12 -0.03 13.08
CA ALA A 158 9.99 -1.30 12.39
C ALA A 158 8.54 -1.84 12.47
N ARG A 159 7.91 -1.79 13.66
CA ARG A 159 6.51 -2.18 13.83
C ARG A 159 5.57 -1.41 12.89
N LYS A 160 5.74 -0.11 12.77
CA LYS A 160 4.90 0.75 11.90
C LYS A 160 5.02 0.43 10.41
N THR A 161 6.05 -0.29 9.97
CA THR A 161 6.17 -0.74 8.58
C THR A 161 5.31 -1.97 8.29
N ILE A 162 4.84 -2.67 9.33
CA ILE A 162 3.94 -3.81 9.19
C ILE A 162 2.57 -3.26 8.79
N LYS A 163 2.08 -3.70 7.64
CA LYS A 163 0.72 -3.39 7.19
C LYS A 163 -0.20 -4.45 7.77
N GLY A 164 -1.25 -4.01 8.47
CA GLY A 164 -2.24 -4.88 9.10
C GLY A 164 -2.59 -6.08 8.23
N GLY A 165 -2.27 -7.26 8.74
CA GLY A 165 -2.46 -8.54 8.09
C GLY A 165 -3.43 -9.41 8.88
N HIS A 166 -3.83 -10.55 8.32
CA HIS A 166 -4.65 -11.54 9.03
C HIS A 166 -3.80 -12.52 9.89
N LYS A 167 -2.52 -12.21 10.08
CA LYS A 167 -1.55 -13.05 10.82
C LYS A 167 -0.65 -12.17 11.68
N ASN A 168 -0.17 -12.73 12.80
CA ASN A 168 0.91 -12.13 13.57
C ASN A 168 2.10 -11.84 12.66
N SER A 169 2.64 -10.63 12.76
CA SER A 169 3.69 -10.15 11.88
C SER A 169 4.82 -9.53 12.68
N PHE A 170 6.04 -9.58 12.15
CA PHE A 170 7.16 -8.89 12.74
C PHE A 170 8.08 -8.30 11.68
N ALA A 171 8.76 -7.22 12.04
CA ALA A 171 9.78 -6.60 11.21
C ALA A 171 11.02 -6.27 12.04
N PHE A 172 12.19 -6.53 11.48
CA PHE A 172 13.43 -6.01 12.02
C PHE A 172 13.65 -4.58 11.56
N TYR A 173 14.12 -3.72 12.45
CA TYR A 173 14.51 -2.37 12.08
C TYR A 173 15.68 -2.38 11.11
N ASP A 174 15.53 -1.61 10.05
CA ASP A 174 16.58 -1.24 9.12
C ASP A 174 16.66 0.29 9.04
N LYS A 175 17.88 0.83 8.89
CA LYS A 175 18.11 2.28 8.74
C LYS A 175 17.34 2.88 7.55
N GLU A 176 17.14 2.10 6.49
CA GLU A 176 16.37 2.55 5.33
C GLU A 176 14.88 2.72 5.65
N MET A 177 14.33 1.98 6.61
CA MET A 177 12.95 2.18 7.08
C MET A 177 12.74 3.59 7.65
N HIS A 178 13.69 4.06 8.45
CA HIS A 178 13.60 5.42 9.01
C HIS A 178 13.65 6.49 7.94
N LYS A 179 14.57 6.36 6.97
CA LYS A 179 14.64 7.25 5.81
C LYS A 179 13.34 7.25 5.01
N LYS A 180 12.77 6.08 4.79
CA LYS A 180 11.49 5.94 4.08
C LYS A 180 10.36 6.67 4.80
N ILE A 181 10.25 6.51 6.13
CA ILE A 181 9.22 7.20 6.92
C ILE A 181 9.41 8.72 6.87
N LEU A 182 10.65 9.20 6.98
CA LEU A 182 10.93 10.63 6.86
C LEU A 182 10.54 11.17 5.47
N LYS A 183 10.86 10.42 4.42
CA LYS A 183 10.50 10.76 3.05
C LYS A 183 8.98 10.79 2.83
N GLU A 184 8.26 9.79 3.37
CA GLU A 184 6.81 9.74 3.30
C GLU A 184 6.18 10.93 4.04
N LYS A 185 6.70 11.30 5.21
CA LYS A 185 6.26 12.48 5.96
C LYS A 185 6.51 13.78 5.22
N GLU A 186 7.63 13.90 4.55
CA GLU A 186 7.95 15.06 3.72
C GLU A 186 6.97 15.18 2.54
N ILE A 187 6.65 14.06 1.89
CA ILE A 187 5.64 13.99 0.84
C ILE A 187 4.27 14.43 1.37
N GLU A 188 3.83 13.90 2.52
CA GLU A 188 2.56 14.29 3.16
C GLU A 188 2.49 15.79 3.47
N ASN A 189 3.58 16.36 3.97
CA ASN A 189 3.61 17.78 4.33
C ASN A 189 3.60 18.73 3.14
N SER A 190 4.12 18.30 1.99
CA SER A 190 4.26 19.14 0.78
C SER A 190 3.18 18.93 -0.28
N MET A 191 2.38 17.86 -0.21
CA MET A 191 1.46 17.44 -1.28
C MET A 191 0.41 18.48 -1.66
N VAL A 192 -0.14 19.20 -0.68
CA VAL A 192 -1.19 20.20 -0.93
C VAL A 192 -0.62 21.44 -1.60
N ASP A 193 0.51 21.92 -1.11
CA ASP A 193 1.18 23.08 -1.69
C ASP A 193 1.71 22.76 -3.10
N ALA A 194 2.23 21.56 -3.30
CA ALA A 194 2.68 21.09 -4.61
C ALA A 194 1.54 21.07 -5.63
N LEU A 195 0.34 20.62 -5.24
CA LEU A 195 -0.83 20.65 -6.12
C LEU A 195 -1.24 22.09 -6.46
N ASN A 196 -1.29 22.97 -5.48
CA ASN A 196 -1.66 24.37 -5.67
C ASN A 196 -0.64 25.14 -6.52
N ASN A 197 0.63 24.78 -6.43
CA ASN A 197 1.72 25.39 -7.19
C ASN A 197 1.89 24.80 -8.61
N GLY A 198 1.09 23.78 -8.99
CA GLY A 198 1.19 23.15 -10.30
C GLY A 198 2.45 22.29 -10.49
N GLU A 199 3.01 21.73 -9.42
CA GLU A 199 4.19 20.85 -9.50
C GLU A 199 3.86 19.46 -10.07
N PHE A 200 2.57 19.07 -10.14
CA PHE A 200 2.17 17.84 -10.78
C PHE A 200 1.98 18.05 -12.28
N ILE A 201 2.69 17.27 -13.07
CA ILE A 201 2.66 17.32 -14.53
C ILE A 201 2.22 15.97 -15.10
N VAL A 202 1.65 15.99 -16.30
CA VAL A 202 1.17 14.78 -16.97
C VAL A 202 2.13 14.39 -18.08
N TYR A 203 2.59 13.14 -18.02
CA TYR A 203 3.31 12.47 -19.11
C TYR A 203 2.34 11.57 -19.85
N PHE A 204 2.61 11.29 -21.12
CA PHE A 204 1.84 10.38 -21.94
C PHE A 204 2.69 9.20 -22.37
N GLN A 205 2.14 7.99 -22.25
CA GLN A 205 2.74 6.80 -22.83
C GLN A 205 1.85 6.28 -23.95
N PRO A 206 2.34 6.25 -25.21
CA PRO A 206 1.55 5.83 -26.35
C PRO A 206 1.14 4.36 -26.27
N LYS A 207 -0.10 4.07 -26.71
CA LYS A 207 -0.65 2.73 -26.97
C LYS A 207 -0.62 2.50 -28.47
N TYR A 208 -0.03 1.39 -28.92
CA TYR A 208 0.14 1.06 -30.34
C TYR A 208 -0.78 -0.09 -30.74
N SER A 209 -1.39 0.02 -31.92
CA SER A 209 -2.08 -1.08 -32.57
C SER A 209 -1.08 -2.12 -33.08
N LEU A 210 -1.35 -3.40 -32.85
CA LEU A 210 -0.53 -4.50 -33.38
C LEU A 210 -0.79 -4.80 -34.88
N SER A 211 -1.85 -4.24 -35.47
CA SER A 211 -2.16 -4.45 -36.90
C SER A 211 -1.28 -3.60 -37.81
N ASP A 212 -1.06 -2.32 -37.48
CA ASP A 212 -0.43 -1.31 -38.33
C ASP A 212 0.61 -0.46 -37.60
N TYR A 213 0.82 -0.73 -36.30
CA TYR A 213 1.76 -0.01 -35.43
C TYR A 213 1.49 1.50 -35.31
N GLN A 214 0.25 1.93 -35.57
CA GLN A 214 -0.15 3.32 -35.36
C GLN A 214 -0.47 3.58 -33.88
N ILE A 215 -0.32 4.82 -33.45
CA ILE A 215 -0.74 5.27 -32.13
C ILE A 215 -2.26 5.37 -32.13
N ILE A 216 -2.90 4.60 -31.26
CA ILE A 216 -4.38 4.51 -31.16
C ILE A 216 -4.91 4.96 -29.81
N GLY A 217 -4.04 5.34 -28.89
CA GLY A 217 -4.34 5.85 -27.56
C GLY A 217 -3.08 6.25 -26.85
N ALA A 218 -3.24 6.75 -25.64
CA ALA A 218 -2.12 6.96 -24.71
C ALA A 218 -2.60 6.87 -23.27
N GLU A 219 -1.70 6.52 -22.36
CA GLU A 219 -1.94 6.57 -20.92
C GLU A 219 -1.37 7.85 -20.32
N ALA A 220 -2.18 8.54 -19.52
CA ALA A 220 -1.80 9.73 -18.77
C ALA A 220 -1.18 9.32 -17.42
N LEU A 221 0.08 9.63 -17.25
CA LEU A 221 0.87 9.24 -16.10
C LEU A 221 1.37 10.48 -15.35
N VAL A 222 0.90 10.66 -14.13
CA VAL A 222 1.32 11.79 -13.29
C VAL A 222 2.81 11.71 -12.94
N ARG A 223 3.48 12.85 -12.91
CA ARG A 223 4.84 13.04 -12.40
C ARG A 223 4.83 14.23 -11.46
N TRP A 224 5.68 14.21 -10.45
CA TRP A 224 5.84 15.35 -9.56
C TRP A 224 7.16 16.06 -9.88
N ASP A 225 7.09 17.21 -10.51
CA ASP A 225 8.23 18.07 -10.83
C ASP A 225 8.50 19.02 -9.66
N ASN A 226 9.24 18.52 -8.69
CA ASN A 226 9.52 19.27 -7.48
C ASN A 226 10.69 20.25 -7.72
N PRO A 227 10.53 21.56 -7.42
CA PRO A 227 11.55 22.56 -7.72
C PRO A 227 12.92 22.33 -7.06
N GLN A 228 12.95 21.60 -5.93
CA GLN A 228 14.19 21.34 -5.18
C GLN A 228 14.80 19.97 -5.46
N LYS A 229 13.96 18.97 -5.77
CA LYS A 229 14.35 17.55 -5.91
C LYS A 229 14.35 17.06 -7.35
N GLY A 230 13.82 17.86 -8.27
CA GLY A 230 13.56 17.43 -9.65
C GLY A 230 12.36 16.46 -9.73
N LEU A 231 12.37 15.62 -10.75
CA LEU A 231 11.25 14.74 -11.05
C LEU A 231 11.16 13.55 -10.07
N ILE A 232 10.14 13.57 -9.22
CA ILE A 232 9.83 12.50 -8.27
C ILE A 232 8.93 11.46 -8.96
N PRO A 233 9.32 10.17 -8.98
CA PRO A 233 8.55 9.13 -9.66
C PRO A 233 7.28 8.73 -8.86
N PRO A 234 6.20 8.27 -9.52
CA PRO A 234 4.94 7.90 -8.89
C PRO A 234 5.06 6.87 -7.78
N ILE A 235 5.95 5.91 -7.90
CA ILE A 235 6.19 4.85 -6.90
C ILE A 235 6.55 5.41 -5.52
N GLU A 236 7.03 6.65 -5.44
CA GLU A 236 7.40 7.29 -4.18
C GLU A 236 6.22 7.99 -3.49
N PHE A 237 5.31 8.60 -4.26
CA PHE A 237 4.22 9.42 -3.68
C PHE A 237 2.83 8.81 -3.81
N ILE A 238 2.52 8.02 -4.85
CA ILE A 238 1.20 7.41 -5.03
C ILE A 238 0.79 6.56 -3.82
N PRO A 239 1.66 5.66 -3.27
CA PRO A 239 1.28 4.87 -2.10
C PRO A 239 0.99 5.73 -0.85
N VAL A 240 1.64 6.89 -0.72
CA VAL A 240 1.37 7.86 0.36
C VAL A 240 0.01 8.50 0.17
N PHE A 241 -0.29 8.96 -1.05
CA PHE A 241 -1.55 9.61 -1.39
C PHE A 241 -2.75 8.66 -1.29
N GLU A 242 -2.57 7.38 -1.62
CA GLU A 242 -3.61 6.37 -1.43
C GLU A 242 -3.92 6.13 0.06
N ARG A 243 -2.89 6.04 0.92
CA ARG A 243 -3.08 5.84 2.36
C ARG A 243 -3.82 6.99 3.05
N ASN A 244 -3.55 8.23 2.63
CA ASN A 244 -4.16 9.42 3.25
C ASN A 244 -5.36 9.98 2.48
N GLY A 245 -5.75 9.36 1.35
CA GLY A 245 -6.88 9.76 0.52
C GLY A 245 -6.62 10.91 -0.44
N PHE A 246 -5.43 11.52 -0.43
CA PHE A 246 -5.09 12.64 -1.33
C PHE A 246 -5.06 12.24 -2.81
N ILE A 247 -4.94 10.94 -3.10
CA ILE A 247 -4.99 10.39 -4.46
C ILE A 247 -6.24 10.84 -5.23
N VAL A 248 -7.37 11.04 -4.54
CA VAL A 248 -8.62 11.53 -5.14
C VAL A 248 -8.41 12.91 -5.76
N ASN A 249 -7.69 13.81 -5.08
CA ASN A 249 -7.41 15.16 -5.57
C ASN A 249 -6.49 15.11 -6.81
N ILE A 250 -5.49 14.24 -6.77
CA ILE A 250 -4.57 14.04 -7.91
C ILE A 250 -5.31 13.45 -9.11
N ASN A 251 -6.20 12.47 -8.91
CA ASN A 251 -6.98 11.92 -10.01
C ASN A 251 -7.87 12.99 -10.67
N PHE A 252 -8.55 13.85 -9.90
CA PHE A 252 -9.31 14.96 -10.47
C PHE A 252 -8.42 15.94 -11.22
N TYR A 253 -7.27 16.28 -10.68
CA TYR A 253 -6.31 17.18 -11.32
C TYR A 253 -5.82 16.60 -12.66
N VAL A 254 -5.34 15.35 -12.67
CA VAL A 254 -4.88 14.69 -13.89
C VAL A 254 -6.00 14.59 -14.92
N PHE A 255 -7.22 14.22 -14.49
CA PHE A 255 -8.38 14.13 -15.34
C PHE A 255 -8.70 15.47 -16.01
N GLU A 256 -8.66 16.58 -15.25
CA GLU A 256 -8.92 17.92 -15.79
C GLU A 256 -7.81 18.36 -16.75
N GLU A 257 -6.53 18.12 -16.44
CA GLU A 257 -5.40 18.44 -17.34
C GLU A 257 -5.48 17.63 -18.65
N VAL A 258 -5.88 16.34 -18.59
CA VAL A 258 -6.13 15.52 -19.78
C VAL A 258 -7.27 16.12 -20.62
N CYS A 259 -8.41 16.48 -20.00
CA CYS A 259 -9.54 17.07 -20.70
C CYS A 259 -9.16 18.40 -21.38
N LYS A 260 -8.39 19.23 -20.71
CA LYS A 260 -7.85 20.48 -21.26
C LYS A 260 -6.95 20.22 -22.48
N LYS A 261 -6.03 19.25 -22.38
CA LYS A 261 -5.18 18.89 -23.50
C LYS A 261 -5.93 18.33 -24.69
N ILE A 262 -6.87 17.44 -24.47
CA ILE A 262 -7.75 16.94 -25.55
C ILE A 262 -8.47 18.10 -26.25
N ARG A 263 -8.96 19.08 -25.48
CA ARG A 263 -9.62 20.27 -26.06
C ARG A 263 -8.64 21.09 -26.91
N GLU A 264 -7.42 21.36 -26.41
CA GLU A 264 -6.40 22.07 -27.15
C GLU A 264 -6.08 21.37 -28.50
N TRP A 265 -5.86 20.06 -28.49
CA TRP A 265 -5.62 19.28 -29.71
C TRP A 265 -6.79 19.29 -30.70
N MET A 266 -8.03 19.22 -30.19
CA MET A 266 -9.23 19.33 -31.04
C MET A 266 -9.33 20.73 -31.69
N ASP A 267 -9.02 21.80 -30.95
CA ASP A 267 -9.05 23.18 -31.47
C ASP A 267 -7.94 23.41 -32.52
N GLU A 268 -6.81 22.72 -32.39
CA GLU A 268 -5.73 22.70 -33.38
C GLU A 268 -6.03 21.82 -34.60
N GLY A 269 -7.19 21.14 -34.63
CA GLY A 269 -7.60 20.26 -35.71
C GLY A 269 -6.84 18.93 -35.78
N GLN A 270 -6.21 18.51 -34.66
CA GLN A 270 -5.49 17.25 -34.59
C GLN A 270 -6.47 16.05 -34.56
N LYS A 271 -6.03 14.91 -35.09
CA LYS A 271 -6.74 13.63 -34.94
C LYS A 271 -6.48 13.06 -33.55
N VAL A 272 -7.29 13.48 -32.58
CA VAL A 272 -7.14 13.09 -31.17
C VAL A 272 -7.44 11.61 -30.97
N VAL A 273 -6.57 10.91 -30.23
CA VAL A 273 -6.72 9.53 -29.78
C VAL A 273 -7.28 9.50 -28.34
N PRO A 274 -7.95 8.40 -27.92
CA PRO A 274 -8.37 8.22 -26.54
C PRO A 274 -7.21 8.29 -25.57
N ILE A 275 -7.44 8.94 -24.43
CA ILE A 275 -6.45 9.03 -23.35
C ILE A 275 -6.99 8.32 -22.12
N SER A 276 -6.22 7.39 -21.57
CA SER A 276 -6.58 6.72 -20.34
C SER A 276 -6.04 7.45 -19.10
N VAL A 277 -6.83 7.41 -18.04
CA VAL A 277 -6.53 8.01 -16.74
C VAL A 277 -6.79 6.99 -15.65
N ASN A 278 -5.82 6.81 -14.79
CA ASN A 278 -5.91 5.91 -13.62
C ASN A 278 -6.95 6.40 -12.62
N LEU A 279 -7.81 5.51 -12.13
CA LEU A 279 -8.86 5.77 -11.17
C LEU A 279 -8.63 4.95 -9.89
N SER A 280 -8.32 5.63 -8.79
CA SER A 280 -8.14 4.97 -7.50
C SER A 280 -9.47 4.44 -6.94
N ARG A 281 -9.40 3.28 -6.27
CA ARG A 281 -10.53 2.70 -5.52
C ARG A 281 -11.17 3.65 -4.50
N MET A 282 -10.42 4.65 -4.03
CA MET A 282 -10.92 5.64 -3.08
C MET A 282 -12.10 6.47 -3.63
N HIS A 283 -12.28 6.54 -4.94
CA HIS A 283 -13.44 7.18 -5.55
C HIS A 283 -14.75 6.43 -5.29
N PHE A 284 -14.71 5.10 -5.14
CA PHE A 284 -15.91 4.27 -4.95
C PHE A 284 -16.52 4.39 -3.54
N VAL A 285 -15.81 4.99 -2.60
CA VAL A 285 -16.34 5.31 -1.27
C VAL A 285 -17.37 6.45 -1.33
N ASN A 286 -17.31 7.30 -2.36
CA ASN A 286 -18.19 8.45 -2.51
C ASN A 286 -18.70 8.57 -3.97
N SER A 287 -19.97 8.25 -4.21
CA SER A 287 -20.60 8.17 -5.54
C SER A 287 -20.65 9.49 -6.34
N ASN A 288 -20.37 10.64 -5.73
CA ASN A 288 -20.45 11.94 -6.40
C ASN A 288 -19.32 12.24 -7.40
N PHE A 289 -18.31 11.38 -7.50
CA PHE A 289 -17.17 11.62 -8.39
C PHE A 289 -17.57 11.57 -9.89
N ILE A 290 -18.54 10.72 -10.25
CA ILE A 290 -19.00 10.56 -11.63
C ILE A 290 -19.57 11.87 -12.17
N GLU A 291 -20.39 12.54 -11.38
CA GLU A 291 -20.96 13.84 -11.76
C GLU A 291 -19.87 14.91 -11.91
N LYS A 292 -18.86 14.89 -11.05
CA LYS A 292 -17.70 15.79 -11.17
C LYS A 292 -16.92 15.55 -12.46
N PHE A 293 -16.65 14.29 -12.82
CA PHE A 293 -15.99 13.95 -14.09
C PHE A 293 -16.82 14.44 -15.27
N LYS A 294 -18.15 14.22 -15.23
CA LYS A 294 -19.04 14.69 -16.27
C LYS A 294 -19.02 16.22 -16.41
N LEU A 295 -19.04 16.95 -15.30
CA LEU A 295 -18.93 18.41 -15.30
C LEU A 295 -17.62 18.90 -15.92
N ILE A 296 -16.49 18.21 -15.66
CA ILE A 296 -15.20 18.57 -16.28
C ILE A 296 -15.26 18.33 -17.80
N VAL A 297 -15.74 17.16 -18.22
CA VAL A 297 -15.89 16.83 -19.65
C VAL A 297 -16.78 17.87 -20.38
N ASP A 298 -17.90 18.24 -19.76
CA ASP A 298 -18.82 19.25 -20.32
C ASP A 298 -18.20 20.64 -20.36
N LYS A 299 -17.43 21.03 -19.34
CA LYS A 299 -16.66 22.28 -19.27
C LYS A 299 -15.74 22.44 -20.49
N TYR A 300 -15.01 21.37 -20.84
CA TYR A 300 -14.07 21.37 -21.97
C TYR A 300 -14.71 20.92 -23.29
N LYS A 301 -16.00 20.54 -23.28
CA LYS A 301 -16.78 20.12 -24.47
C LYS A 301 -16.08 19.04 -25.28
N ILE A 302 -15.59 18.01 -24.61
CA ILE A 302 -14.93 16.86 -25.24
C ILE A 302 -15.86 15.63 -25.30
N PRO A 303 -15.78 14.78 -26.32
CA PRO A 303 -16.49 13.52 -26.32
C PRO A 303 -15.99 12.58 -25.23
N THR A 304 -16.88 12.02 -24.40
CA THR A 304 -16.53 11.10 -23.30
C THR A 304 -15.77 9.87 -23.79
N ARG A 305 -16.05 9.40 -25.02
CA ARG A 305 -15.33 8.27 -25.64
C ARG A 305 -13.82 8.49 -25.84
N LEU A 306 -13.34 9.73 -25.70
CA LEU A 306 -11.90 10.08 -25.73
C LEU A 306 -11.24 9.92 -24.36
N ILE A 307 -12.02 9.61 -23.33
CA ILE A 307 -11.52 9.31 -21.99
C ILE A 307 -11.72 7.82 -21.68
N GLU A 308 -10.64 7.16 -21.35
CA GLU A 308 -10.61 5.80 -20.82
C GLU A 308 -10.31 5.88 -19.32
N LEU A 309 -11.09 5.20 -18.49
CA LEU A 309 -10.89 5.14 -17.05
C LEU A 309 -10.30 3.77 -16.69
N GLU A 310 -9.09 3.77 -16.12
CA GLU A 310 -8.37 2.56 -15.76
C GLU A 310 -8.59 2.21 -14.29
N LEU A 311 -9.02 0.97 -14.03
CA LEU A 311 -9.31 0.42 -12.72
C LEU A 311 -8.43 -0.79 -12.48
N THR A 312 -7.70 -0.82 -11.36
CA THR A 312 -6.90 -2.00 -11.01
C THR A 312 -7.77 -3.17 -10.57
N GLU A 313 -7.33 -4.40 -10.82
CA GLU A 313 -8.02 -5.63 -10.40
C GLU A 313 -8.36 -5.62 -8.90
N THR A 314 -7.42 -5.17 -8.05
CA THR A 314 -7.61 -5.13 -6.60
C THR A 314 -8.68 -4.14 -6.15
N ALA A 315 -8.93 -3.08 -6.92
CA ALA A 315 -9.99 -2.12 -6.63
C ALA A 315 -11.40 -2.75 -6.73
N VAL A 316 -11.51 -3.81 -7.52
CA VAL A 316 -12.77 -4.49 -7.84
C VAL A 316 -13.19 -5.49 -6.76
N LEU A 317 -12.24 -6.07 -6.01
CA LEU A 317 -12.52 -7.15 -5.06
C LEU A 317 -13.18 -6.70 -3.74
N ASP A 318 -13.05 -5.44 -3.35
CA ASP A 318 -13.46 -4.96 -2.02
C ASP A 318 -14.99 -4.77 -1.88
N ASN A 319 -15.72 -4.43 -2.98
CA ASN A 319 -17.19 -4.27 -2.99
C ASN A 319 -17.76 -4.41 -4.41
N ILE A 320 -18.06 -5.62 -4.82
CA ILE A 320 -18.44 -5.95 -6.21
C ILE A 320 -19.78 -5.30 -6.62
N GLU A 321 -20.82 -5.33 -5.78
CA GLU A 321 -22.16 -4.81 -6.16
C GLU A 321 -22.14 -3.30 -6.38
N GLY A 322 -21.62 -2.52 -5.43
CA GLY A 322 -21.53 -1.06 -5.56
C GLY A 322 -20.61 -0.61 -6.70
N LEU A 323 -19.59 -1.42 -7.02
CA LEU A 323 -18.71 -1.16 -8.14
C LEU A 323 -19.40 -1.38 -9.49
N LEU A 324 -20.16 -2.46 -9.64
CA LEU A 324 -20.92 -2.75 -10.87
C LEU A 324 -21.87 -1.61 -11.25
N ASP A 325 -22.63 -1.10 -10.27
CA ASP A 325 -23.52 0.03 -10.47
C ASP A 325 -22.75 1.29 -10.90
N THR A 326 -21.60 1.53 -10.28
CA THR A 326 -20.73 2.66 -10.61
C THR A 326 -20.18 2.55 -12.04
N MET A 327 -19.68 1.37 -12.43
CA MET A 327 -19.15 1.14 -13.78
C MET A 327 -20.24 1.25 -14.84
N ASN A 328 -21.44 0.72 -14.59
CA ASN A 328 -22.58 0.87 -15.50
C ASN A 328 -22.95 2.34 -15.70
N ASN A 329 -23.00 3.13 -14.62
CA ASN A 329 -23.29 4.57 -14.68
C ASN A 329 -22.20 5.33 -15.49
N LEU A 330 -20.92 4.99 -15.33
CA LEU A 330 -19.85 5.56 -16.14
C LEU A 330 -20.01 5.22 -17.63
N LYS A 331 -20.39 3.99 -17.95
CA LYS A 331 -20.66 3.59 -19.33
C LYS A 331 -21.88 4.28 -19.93
N GLU A 332 -22.96 4.44 -19.17
CA GLU A 332 -24.14 5.20 -19.61
C GLU A 332 -23.79 6.65 -19.94
N LYS A 333 -22.81 7.22 -19.25
CA LYS A 333 -22.27 8.56 -19.56
C LYS A 333 -21.28 8.56 -20.73
N GLY A 334 -20.97 7.40 -21.31
CA GLY A 334 -20.15 7.22 -22.50
C GLY A 334 -18.64 7.13 -22.27
N PHE A 335 -18.19 6.90 -21.04
CA PHE A 335 -16.78 6.63 -20.74
C PHE A 335 -16.39 5.23 -21.21
N VAL A 336 -15.14 5.08 -21.63
CA VAL A 336 -14.51 3.78 -21.87
C VAL A 336 -13.89 3.30 -20.56
N ILE A 337 -14.04 2.02 -20.22
CA ILE A 337 -13.52 1.44 -18.99
C ILE A 337 -12.50 0.36 -19.31
N SER A 338 -11.33 0.42 -18.69
CA SER A 338 -10.32 -0.63 -18.76
C SER A 338 -10.02 -1.22 -17.39
N MET A 339 -9.71 -2.51 -17.38
CA MET A 339 -9.22 -3.21 -16.21
C MET A 339 -7.71 -3.34 -16.31
N ASP A 340 -7.02 -2.77 -15.33
CA ASP A 340 -5.57 -2.70 -15.23
C ASP A 340 -4.98 -3.78 -14.32
N ASP A 341 -3.68 -4.08 -14.49
CA ASP A 341 -2.90 -5.04 -13.70
C ASP A 341 -3.51 -6.46 -13.67
N PHE A 342 -4.27 -6.86 -14.71
CA PHE A 342 -4.90 -8.19 -14.73
C PHE A 342 -3.85 -9.31 -14.67
N GLY A 343 -4.03 -10.20 -13.67
CA GLY A 343 -3.15 -11.35 -13.46
C GLY A 343 -2.13 -11.19 -12.34
N THR A 344 -2.06 -10.03 -11.67
CA THR A 344 -1.16 -9.81 -10.53
C THR A 344 -1.79 -10.22 -9.20
N GLY A 345 -3.11 -10.44 -9.16
CA GLY A 345 -3.90 -10.78 -7.97
C GLY A 345 -4.58 -12.14 -8.05
N TYR A 346 -5.56 -12.37 -7.19
CA TYR A 346 -6.45 -13.52 -7.21
C TYR A 346 -7.56 -13.30 -8.26
N SER A 347 -7.19 -13.22 -9.54
CA SER A 347 -8.13 -13.00 -10.64
C SER A 347 -9.25 -14.02 -10.61
N SER A 348 -10.43 -13.61 -10.19
CA SER A 348 -11.61 -14.43 -10.37
C SER A 348 -12.10 -14.27 -11.81
N LEU A 349 -11.93 -15.31 -12.63
CA LEU A 349 -12.49 -15.34 -14.00
C LEU A 349 -14.00 -15.07 -14.01
N ASN A 350 -14.70 -15.36 -12.91
CA ASN A 350 -16.10 -15.01 -12.73
C ASN A 350 -16.34 -13.50 -12.74
N LEU A 351 -15.38 -12.74 -12.24
CA LEU A 351 -15.49 -11.28 -12.20
C LEU A 351 -15.46 -10.65 -13.58
N LEU A 352 -14.58 -11.13 -14.48
CA LEU A 352 -14.52 -10.67 -15.87
C LEU A 352 -15.83 -10.84 -16.63
N LYS A 353 -16.60 -11.88 -16.32
CA LYS A 353 -17.90 -12.13 -16.93
C LYS A 353 -18.94 -11.08 -16.57
N GLU A 354 -18.88 -10.54 -15.38
CA GLU A 354 -19.90 -9.64 -14.80
C GLU A 354 -19.57 -8.16 -15.01
N LEU A 355 -18.26 -7.83 -15.15
CA LEU A 355 -17.82 -6.44 -15.25
C LEU A 355 -18.03 -5.86 -16.65
N PRO A 356 -18.60 -4.65 -16.78
CA PRO A 356 -18.79 -3.95 -18.04
C PRO A 356 -17.51 -3.27 -18.54
N VAL A 357 -16.43 -4.05 -18.72
CA VAL A 357 -15.11 -3.60 -19.16
C VAL A 357 -15.01 -3.63 -20.69
N ASP A 358 -14.42 -2.58 -21.26
CA ASP A 358 -14.18 -2.47 -22.70
C ASP A 358 -12.79 -2.98 -23.11
N ILE A 359 -11.80 -2.77 -22.21
CA ILE A 359 -10.39 -3.09 -22.48
C ILE A 359 -9.81 -3.86 -21.31
N LEU A 360 -9.14 -4.96 -21.57
CA LEU A 360 -8.38 -5.73 -20.60
C LEU A 360 -6.89 -5.44 -20.79
N LYS A 361 -6.20 -4.95 -19.72
CA LYS A 361 -4.78 -4.68 -19.72
C LYS A 361 -4.04 -5.84 -19.05
N LEU A 362 -3.21 -6.53 -19.81
CA LEU A 362 -2.37 -7.61 -19.31
C LEU A 362 -1.06 -7.05 -18.78
N ASP A 363 -0.84 -7.25 -17.49
CA ASP A 363 0.36 -6.78 -16.80
C ASP A 363 1.64 -7.48 -17.32
N ARG A 364 2.75 -6.76 -17.23
CA ARG A 364 4.09 -7.27 -17.53
C ARG A 364 4.46 -8.56 -16.79
N ALA A 365 3.88 -8.82 -15.61
CA ALA A 365 4.15 -10.03 -14.82
C ALA A 365 3.80 -11.34 -15.55
N PHE A 366 2.99 -11.28 -16.61
CA PHE A 366 2.77 -12.42 -17.49
C PHE A 366 4.00 -12.80 -18.34
N PHE A 367 5.00 -11.91 -18.43
CA PHE A 367 6.23 -12.13 -19.19
C PHE A 367 7.43 -12.17 -18.23
N THR A 368 7.73 -13.32 -17.65
CA THR A 368 8.90 -13.48 -16.76
C THR A 368 10.19 -13.60 -17.56
N GLU A 369 11.30 -13.01 -17.03
CA GLU A 369 12.63 -13.03 -17.70
C GLU A 369 13.29 -14.42 -17.76
N LYS A 370 12.78 -15.40 -17.03
CA LYS A 370 13.36 -16.76 -16.96
C LYS A 370 12.53 -17.73 -17.78
N ASP A 371 12.99 -17.93 -19.00
CA ASP A 371 12.47 -18.90 -19.95
C ASP A 371 10.98 -18.67 -20.29
N GLU A 372 10.75 -18.39 -21.57
CA GLU A 372 9.42 -18.46 -22.21
C GLU A 372 8.83 -19.87 -21.96
N SER A 373 8.35 -20.12 -20.75
CA SER A 373 7.79 -21.42 -20.42
C SER A 373 6.55 -21.59 -21.30
N ASN A 374 6.41 -22.77 -21.90
CA ASN A 374 5.26 -23.09 -22.75
C ASN A 374 3.93 -22.85 -22.00
N ASN A 375 3.95 -22.96 -20.68
CA ASN A 375 2.80 -22.73 -19.81
C ASN A 375 2.35 -21.26 -19.76
N GLU A 376 3.29 -20.29 -19.72
CA GLU A 376 2.97 -18.86 -19.74
C GLU A 376 2.30 -18.47 -21.06
N LYS A 377 2.86 -18.93 -22.19
CA LYS A 377 2.27 -18.72 -23.53
C LYS A 377 0.86 -19.29 -23.65
N ILE A 378 0.62 -20.48 -23.08
CA ILE A 378 -0.70 -21.09 -23.04
C ILE A 378 -1.68 -20.24 -22.21
N VAL A 379 -1.27 -19.78 -21.05
CA VAL A 379 -2.13 -18.95 -20.17
C VAL A 379 -2.49 -17.64 -20.86
N ILE A 380 -1.51 -16.88 -21.37
CA ILE A 380 -1.73 -15.62 -22.07
C ILE A 380 -2.66 -15.80 -23.28
N SER A 381 -2.42 -16.83 -24.09
CA SER A 381 -3.25 -17.11 -25.27
C SER A 381 -4.71 -17.37 -24.91
N ASN A 382 -4.97 -18.13 -23.83
CA ASN A 382 -6.32 -18.42 -23.39
C ASN A 382 -7.00 -17.20 -22.76
N VAL A 383 -6.27 -16.35 -22.02
CA VAL A 383 -6.81 -15.10 -21.48
C VAL A 383 -7.23 -14.16 -22.60
N ILE A 384 -6.36 -13.95 -23.60
CA ILE A 384 -6.69 -13.09 -24.76
C ILE A 384 -7.90 -13.62 -25.51
N LYS A 385 -7.94 -14.93 -25.78
CA LYS A 385 -9.07 -15.55 -26.45
C LYS A 385 -10.38 -15.34 -25.69
N MET A 386 -10.38 -15.57 -24.38
CA MET A 386 -11.54 -15.37 -23.51
C MET A 386 -11.99 -13.91 -23.51
N ALA A 387 -11.08 -12.95 -23.36
CA ALA A 387 -11.41 -11.53 -23.39
C ALA A 387 -12.07 -11.13 -24.72
N LYS A 388 -11.58 -11.65 -25.84
CA LYS A 388 -12.16 -11.41 -27.17
C LYS A 388 -13.54 -12.03 -27.34
N GLU A 389 -13.76 -13.23 -26.82
CA GLU A 389 -15.09 -13.86 -26.80
C GLU A 389 -16.10 -13.05 -25.97
N LEU A 390 -15.63 -12.36 -24.90
CA LEU A 390 -16.39 -11.39 -24.11
C LEU A 390 -16.48 -10.00 -24.76
N LYS A 391 -15.99 -9.84 -26.02
CA LYS A 391 -16.00 -8.58 -26.79
C LYS A 391 -15.16 -7.45 -26.20
N MET A 392 -14.18 -7.78 -25.37
CA MET A 392 -13.20 -6.84 -24.87
C MET A 392 -12.03 -6.69 -25.86
N LYS A 393 -11.46 -5.50 -25.94
CA LYS A 393 -10.13 -5.32 -26.54
C LYS A 393 -9.06 -5.70 -25.53
N VAL A 394 -7.90 -6.11 -26.02
CA VAL A 394 -6.79 -6.50 -25.15
C VAL A 394 -5.56 -5.67 -25.47
N ILE A 395 -4.95 -5.10 -24.43
CA ILE A 395 -3.65 -4.45 -24.49
C ILE A 395 -2.66 -5.22 -23.61
N SER A 396 -1.46 -5.46 -24.13
CA SER A 396 -0.36 -6.00 -23.34
C SER A 396 0.61 -4.90 -22.95
N GLU A 397 0.92 -4.83 -21.66
CA GLU A 397 1.81 -3.85 -21.08
C GLU A 397 3.23 -4.37 -20.88
N GLY A 398 4.17 -3.44 -20.67
CA GLY A 398 5.56 -3.77 -20.40
C GLY A 398 6.27 -4.53 -21.51
N VAL A 399 5.86 -4.35 -22.77
CA VAL A 399 6.47 -5.01 -23.91
C VAL A 399 7.86 -4.40 -24.18
N GLU A 400 8.91 -5.24 -24.08
CA GLU A 400 10.31 -4.83 -24.16
C GLU A 400 11.07 -5.47 -25.32
N THR A 401 10.53 -6.55 -25.94
CA THR A 401 11.23 -7.30 -26.98
C THR A 401 10.36 -7.54 -28.24
N ILE A 402 11.02 -7.69 -29.39
CA ILE A 402 10.36 -8.00 -30.65
C ILE A 402 9.68 -9.37 -30.61
N SER A 403 10.28 -10.35 -29.92
CA SER A 403 9.70 -11.69 -29.78
C SER A 403 8.36 -11.65 -29.06
N GLN A 404 8.20 -10.80 -28.03
CA GLN A 404 6.93 -10.57 -27.37
C GLN A 404 5.89 -9.99 -28.34
N VAL A 405 6.26 -9.02 -29.15
CA VAL A 405 5.37 -8.42 -30.17
C VAL A 405 4.88 -9.47 -31.18
N GLU A 406 5.80 -10.29 -31.70
CA GLU A 406 5.45 -11.35 -32.66
C GLU A 406 4.50 -12.38 -32.05
N PHE A 407 4.77 -12.81 -30.84
CA PHE A 407 3.90 -13.73 -30.10
C PHE A 407 2.51 -13.12 -29.87
N LEU A 408 2.44 -11.89 -29.33
CA LEU A 408 1.16 -11.20 -29.07
C LEU A 408 0.35 -11.01 -30.36
N LYS A 409 1.01 -10.72 -31.48
CA LYS A 409 0.37 -10.60 -32.79
C LYS A 409 -0.20 -11.93 -33.26
N GLN A 410 0.54 -13.05 -33.10
CA GLN A 410 0.09 -14.40 -33.47
C GLN A 410 -1.16 -14.84 -32.71
N ILE A 411 -1.26 -14.50 -31.42
CA ILE A 411 -2.40 -14.87 -30.57
C ILE A 411 -3.54 -13.85 -30.61
N GLY A 412 -3.43 -12.81 -31.47
CA GLY A 412 -4.50 -11.86 -31.76
C GLY A 412 -4.73 -10.79 -30.69
N CYS A 413 -3.69 -10.39 -29.95
CA CYS A 413 -3.73 -9.20 -29.10
C CYS A 413 -3.98 -7.95 -29.96
N ASP A 414 -4.74 -6.97 -29.47
CA ASP A 414 -5.14 -5.80 -30.25
C ASP A 414 -4.10 -4.68 -30.16
N MET A 415 -3.56 -4.46 -28.97
CA MET A 415 -2.75 -3.29 -28.64
C MET A 415 -1.55 -3.67 -27.78
N VAL A 416 -0.53 -2.84 -27.82
CA VAL A 416 0.66 -2.96 -26.96
C VAL A 416 1.10 -1.62 -26.42
N GLN A 417 1.68 -1.66 -25.22
CA GLN A 417 2.34 -0.55 -24.55
C GLN A 417 3.63 -1.06 -23.92
N GLY A 418 4.73 -0.35 -24.11
CA GLY A 418 6.00 -0.78 -23.51
C GLY A 418 7.21 -0.02 -24.03
N TYR A 419 8.34 -0.26 -23.38
CA TYR A 419 9.58 0.48 -23.66
C TYR A 419 10.21 0.13 -25.01
N LEU A 420 9.81 -0.98 -25.62
CA LEU A 420 10.20 -1.29 -27.00
C LEU A 420 9.71 -0.20 -27.98
N PHE A 421 8.51 0.32 -27.74
CA PHE A 421 7.90 1.35 -28.59
C PHE A 421 8.17 2.74 -28.10
N SER A 422 7.76 3.04 -26.86
CA SER A 422 7.91 4.36 -26.27
C SER A 422 7.86 4.30 -24.74
N LYS A 423 8.72 5.09 -24.10
CA LYS A 423 8.61 5.37 -22.65
C LYS A 423 7.57 6.46 -22.41
N PRO A 424 7.05 6.59 -21.15
CA PRO A 424 6.31 7.79 -20.78
C PRO A 424 7.11 9.06 -21.09
N MET A 425 6.48 10.02 -21.76
CA MET A 425 7.16 11.22 -22.24
C MET A 425 6.33 12.49 -21.96
N PRO A 426 6.98 13.66 -21.89
CA PRO A 426 6.28 14.94 -21.79
C PRO A 426 5.34 15.18 -22.97
N VAL A 427 4.27 15.97 -22.73
CA VAL A 427 3.26 16.33 -23.73
C VAL A 427 3.85 16.71 -25.09
N LYS A 428 4.85 17.61 -25.12
CA LYS A 428 5.47 18.10 -26.36
C LYS A 428 6.15 17.01 -27.19
N GLU A 429 6.68 15.98 -26.54
CA GLU A 429 7.30 14.84 -27.22
C GLU A 429 6.22 13.89 -27.76
N PHE A 430 5.16 13.66 -26.97
CA PHE A 430 4.01 12.89 -27.42
C PHE A 430 3.35 13.52 -28.66
N GLU A 431 3.11 14.83 -28.64
CA GLU A 431 2.51 15.57 -29.76
C GLU A 431 3.32 15.38 -31.07
N LYS A 432 4.66 15.38 -31.01
CA LYS A 432 5.52 15.17 -32.19
C LYS A 432 5.34 13.81 -32.83
N ILE A 433 5.07 12.78 -32.06
CA ILE A 433 4.93 11.41 -32.59
C ILE A 433 3.50 11.05 -32.92
N ALA A 434 2.53 11.56 -32.14
CA ALA A 434 1.11 11.26 -32.29
C ALA A 434 0.46 12.05 -33.44
N PHE A 435 0.92 13.30 -33.67
CA PHE A 435 0.34 14.24 -34.63
C PHE A 435 1.34 14.66 -35.71
N LYS A 436 2.15 13.69 -36.22
CA LYS A 436 3.04 13.96 -37.36
C LYS A 436 2.22 14.57 -38.51
N LYS A 437 2.58 15.78 -38.92
CA LYS A 437 2.17 16.29 -40.22
C LYS A 437 2.85 15.42 -41.26
N GLU A 438 2.03 14.70 -42.07
CA GLU A 438 2.52 14.07 -43.30
C GLU A 438 3.23 15.06 -44.22
#